data_839ceb3f8671f2ba11e8fc4cef31947f
#
_entry.id   839ceb3f8671f2ba11e8fc4cef31947f
#
_cell.length_a   1.000
_cell.length_b   1.000
_cell.length_c   1.000
_cell.angle_alpha   90.00
_cell.angle_beta   90.00
_cell.angle_gamma   90.00
#
_symmetry.space_group_name_H-M   'P 1'
#
loop_
_entity.id
_entity.type
_entity.pdbx_description
1 polymer ?
#
loop_
_entity_poly.entity_id
_entity_poly.type
_entity_poly.pdbx_seq_one_letter_code
_entity_poly.pdbx_strand_id
1 'polypeptide(L)'
;MNKFNRRFFNFMEIGEIYDKIINALVEKKAKNIKVIDIEDLTTIATYFVICSGTSTTHIKTLADEVEFKLKEEGLLPLRHEGYNSARWILIDYGDIIVHIFYEEDREFYNLERLWQDGKSVNIKDE
;
A
#
# COMPACT_ATOMS: atom_id res chain seq x y z
N MET A 1 -10.25 -9.75 -14.44
CA MET A 1 -9.98 -9.03 -15.69
C MET A 1 -9.46 -7.63 -15.49
N ASN A 2 -10.04 -6.92 -14.53
CA ASN A 2 -9.65 -5.52 -14.37
C ASN A 2 -8.18 -5.32 -14.07
N LYS A 3 -7.60 -6.12 -13.19
CA LYS A 3 -6.20 -5.91 -12.86
C LYS A 3 -5.29 -6.31 -14.02
N PHE A 4 -5.71 -7.30 -14.80
CA PHE A 4 -4.96 -7.68 -15.98
C PHE A 4 -4.99 -6.54 -17.01
N ASN A 5 -6.17 -5.97 -17.23
CA ASN A 5 -6.31 -4.87 -18.17
C ASN A 5 -5.51 -3.66 -17.74
N ARG A 6 -5.51 -3.38 -16.45
CA ARG A 6 -4.76 -2.24 -15.94
C ARG A 6 -3.29 -2.40 -16.22
N ARG A 7 -2.74 -3.57 -15.92
CA ARG A 7 -1.31 -3.80 -16.16
C ARG A 7 -0.98 -3.71 -17.64
N PHE A 8 -1.89 -4.21 -18.48
CA PHE A 8 -1.68 -4.15 -19.91
C PHE A 8 -1.58 -2.71 -20.39
N PHE A 9 -2.51 -1.86 -19.96
CA PHE A 9 -2.51 -0.47 -20.41
C PHE A 9 -1.31 0.31 -19.90
N ASN A 10 -0.85 0.02 -18.71
CA ASN A 10 0.24 0.77 -18.11
C ASN A 10 1.58 0.10 -18.31
N PHE A 11 1.57 -1.11 -18.83
CA PHE A 11 2.80 -1.88 -19.06
C PHE A 11 3.61 -2.07 -17.80
N MET A 12 2.95 -2.09 -16.64
CA MET A 12 3.62 -2.32 -15.37
C MET A 12 3.23 -3.67 -14.82
N GLU A 13 4.24 -4.44 -14.44
CA GLU A 13 4.01 -5.69 -13.75
C GLU A 13 3.81 -5.41 -12.26
N ILE A 14 3.19 -6.38 -11.57
CA ILE A 14 2.90 -6.21 -10.16
C ILE A 14 4.19 -5.96 -9.35
N GLY A 15 5.29 -6.59 -9.76
CA GLY A 15 6.58 -6.38 -9.08
C GLY A 15 7.06 -4.95 -9.20
N GLU A 16 6.86 -4.32 -10.35
CA GLU A 16 7.25 -2.93 -10.54
C GLU A 16 6.40 -1.99 -9.72
N ILE A 17 5.11 -2.27 -9.66
CA ILE A 17 4.18 -1.48 -8.82
C ILE A 17 4.60 -1.58 -7.36
N TYR A 18 4.86 -2.81 -6.92
CA TYR A 18 5.30 -3.09 -5.57
C TYR A 18 6.57 -2.29 -5.23
N ASP A 19 7.57 -2.35 -6.12
CA ASP A 19 8.84 -1.66 -5.87
C ASP A 19 8.65 -0.15 -5.75
N LYS A 20 7.81 0.43 -6.60
CA LYS A 20 7.57 1.87 -6.54
C LYS A 20 6.89 2.27 -5.24
N ILE A 21 5.93 1.45 -4.80
CA ILE A 21 5.23 1.73 -3.54
C ILE A 21 6.21 1.67 -2.37
N ILE A 22 7.00 0.60 -2.29
CA ILE A 22 7.93 0.44 -1.18
C ILE A 22 8.96 1.56 -1.19
N ASN A 23 9.49 1.91 -2.36
CA ASN A 23 10.47 2.99 -2.45
C ASN A 23 9.90 4.31 -1.97
N ALA A 24 8.64 4.60 -2.34
CA ALA A 24 8.00 5.83 -1.89
C ALA A 24 7.87 5.87 -0.37
N LEU A 25 7.45 4.76 0.21
CA LEU A 25 7.25 4.67 1.66
C LEU A 25 8.58 4.79 2.41
N VAL A 26 9.61 4.11 1.93
CA VAL A 26 10.93 4.17 2.55
C VAL A 26 11.49 5.58 2.44
N GLU A 27 11.37 6.19 1.28
CA GLU A 27 11.89 7.54 1.05
C GLU A 27 11.28 8.56 2.00
N LYS A 28 10.00 8.43 2.30
CA LYS A 28 9.31 9.35 3.21
C LYS A 28 9.25 8.82 4.64
N LYS A 29 10.07 7.83 4.94
CA LYS A 29 10.33 7.36 6.31
C LYS A 29 9.11 6.74 6.99
N ALA A 30 8.32 5.98 6.24
CA ALA A 30 7.23 5.22 6.83
C ALA A 30 7.77 4.28 7.89
N LYS A 31 6.98 4.03 8.92
CA LYS A 31 7.34 3.15 10.01
C LYS A 31 6.68 1.80 9.86
N ASN A 32 7.38 0.76 10.32
CA ASN A 32 6.83 -0.58 10.41
C ASN A 32 6.15 -1.04 9.13
N ILE A 33 6.88 -0.95 8.02
CA ILE A 33 6.38 -1.38 6.71
C ILE A 33 6.30 -2.90 6.71
N LYS A 34 5.13 -3.43 6.39
CA LYS A 34 4.93 -4.87 6.25
C LYS A 34 4.21 -5.15 4.95
N VAL A 35 4.61 -6.21 4.29
CA VAL A 35 3.94 -6.65 3.07
C VAL A 35 3.44 -8.07 3.33
N ILE A 36 2.16 -8.29 3.07
CA ILE A 36 1.52 -9.57 3.30
C ILE A 36 0.98 -10.07 1.98
N ASP A 37 1.41 -11.27 1.59
CA ASP A 37 0.89 -11.94 0.41
C ASP A 37 -0.43 -12.60 0.81
N ILE A 38 -1.53 -12.11 0.25
CA ILE A 38 -2.86 -12.60 0.57
C ILE A 38 -3.51 -13.33 -0.60
N GLU A 39 -2.73 -13.64 -1.61
CA GLU A 39 -3.25 -14.25 -2.84
C GLU A 39 -4.03 -15.53 -2.57
N ASP A 40 -3.53 -16.35 -1.67
CA ASP A 40 -4.18 -17.63 -1.35
C ASP A 40 -5.36 -17.50 -0.39
N LEU A 41 -5.56 -16.32 0.19
CA LEU A 41 -6.61 -16.10 1.18
C LEU A 41 -7.83 -15.41 0.59
N THR A 42 -7.65 -14.67 -0.51
CA THR A 42 -8.73 -13.89 -1.07
C THR A 42 -8.44 -13.57 -2.53
N THR A 43 -9.48 -13.24 -3.27
CA THR A 43 -9.33 -12.79 -4.65
C THR A 43 -9.35 -11.27 -4.76
N ILE A 44 -9.41 -10.56 -3.63
CA ILE A 44 -9.47 -9.10 -3.63
C ILE A 44 -8.18 -8.48 -4.15
N ALA A 45 -7.05 -8.98 -3.69
CA ALA A 45 -5.75 -8.44 -4.06
C ALA A 45 -4.69 -9.51 -3.89
N THR A 46 -3.49 -9.23 -4.38
CA THR A 46 -2.35 -10.12 -4.20
C THR A 46 -1.57 -9.76 -2.95
N TYR A 47 -1.40 -8.47 -2.70
CA TYR A 47 -0.63 -8.00 -1.54
C TYR A 47 -1.35 -6.90 -0.78
N PHE A 48 -1.18 -6.93 0.53
CA PHE A 48 -1.42 -5.76 1.39
C PHE A 48 -0.06 -5.19 1.74
N VAL A 49 0.08 -3.88 1.59
CA VAL A 49 1.25 -3.16 2.09
C VAL A 49 0.74 -2.31 3.23
N ILE A 50 1.28 -2.52 4.42
CA ILE A 50 0.82 -1.85 5.64
C ILE A 50 1.98 -1.07 6.23
N CYS A 51 1.74 0.18 6.59
CA CYS A 51 2.77 0.98 7.24
C CYS A 51 2.13 2.00 8.16
N SER A 52 2.96 2.74 8.88
CA SER A 52 2.50 3.74 9.82
C SER A 52 3.24 5.05 9.60
N GLY A 53 2.59 6.14 9.99
CA GLY A 53 3.21 7.45 10.04
C GLY A 53 3.07 8.02 11.43
N THR A 54 3.92 9.00 11.75
CA THR A 54 4.01 9.54 13.11
C THR A 54 3.09 10.71 13.37
N SER A 55 2.47 11.25 12.32
CA SER A 55 1.54 12.36 12.44
C SER A 55 0.57 12.32 11.26
N THR A 56 -0.51 13.08 11.35
CA THR A 56 -1.46 13.13 10.25
C THR A 56 -0.82 13.74 9.01
N THR A 57 0.07 14.71 9.18
CA THR A 57 0.82 15.28 8.06
C THR A 57 1.71 14.23 7.42
N HIS A 58 2.40 13.44 8.24
CA HIS A 58 3.28 12.39 7.73
C HIS A 58 2.49 11.35 6.93
N ILE A 59 1.31 10.97 7.43
CA ILE A 59 0.47 10.00 6.74
C ILE A 59 0.04 10.52 5.38
N LYS A 60 -0.37 11.78 5.31
CA LYS A 60 -0.74 12.38 4.03
C LYS A 60 0.44 12.45 3.08
N THR A 61 1.62 12.77 3.61
CA THR A 61 2.83 12.82 2.80
C THR A 61 3.14 11.45 2.21
N LEU A 62 2.98 10.39 3.01
CA LEU A 62 3.21 9.04 2.53
C LEU A 62 2.25 8.70 1.39
N ALA A 63 0.96 9.00 1.58
CA ALA A 63 -0.04 8.73 0.56
C ALA A 63 0.25 9.53 -0.71
N ASP A 64 0.59 10.81 -0.55
CA ASP A 64 0.87 11.68 -1.70
C ASP A 64 2.05 11.15 -2.49
N GLU A 65 3.09 10.71 -1.80
CA GLU A 65 4.29 10.23 -2.49
C GLU A 65 4.01 8.94 -3.26
N VAL A 66 3.26 8.02 -2.67
CA VAL A 66 2.89 6.79 -3.36
C VAL A 66 2.13 7.11 -4.63
N GLU A 67 1.11 7.96 -4.52
CA GLU A 67 0.30 8.29 -5.68
C GLU A 67 1.08 9.08 -6.73
N PHE A 68 1.98 9.95 -6.29
CA PHE A 68 2.79 10.74 -7.21
C PHE A 68 3.70 9.82 -8.03
N LYS A 69 4.39 8.91 -7.37
CA LYS A 69 5.33 8.03 -8.06
C LYS A 69 4.64 7.11 -9.06
N LEU A 70 3.48 6.59 -8.69
CA LEU A 70 2.77 5.71 -9.60
C LEU A 70 2.11 6.48 -10.73
N LYS A 71 1.67 7.70 -10.47
CA LYS A 71 1.10 8.53 -11.51
C LYS A 71 2.13 8.85 -12.59
N GLU A 72 3.39 9.02 -12.21
CA GLU A 72 4.46 9.24 -13.18
C GLU A 72 4.58 8.09 -14.16
N GLU A 73 4.19 6.89 -13.72
CA GLU A 73 4.21 5.70 -14.56
C GLU A 73 2.88 5.46 -15.25
N GLY A 74 1.95 6.40 -15.13
CA GLY A 74 0.65 6.30 -15.77
C GLY A 74 -0.37 5.48 -14.99
N LEU A 75 -0.09 5.17 -13.73
CA LEU A 75 -0.99 4.33 -12.93
C LEU A 75 -1.68 5.15 -11.86
N LEU A 76 -3.02 5.21 -11.94
CA LEU A 76 -3.84 5.87 -10.93
C LEU A 76 -4.51 4.82 -10.07
N PRO A 77 -4.78 5.13 -8.79
CA PRO A 77 -5.48 4.16 -7.95
C PRO A 77 -6.92 3.98 -8.42
N LEU A 78 -7.46 2.80 -8.17
CA LEU A 78 -8.88 2.55 -8.42
C LEU A 78 -9.73 3.38 -7.47
N ARG A 79 -9.23 3.55 -6.26
CA ARG A 79 -9.89 4.41 -5.27
C ARG A 79 -8.92 4.68 -4.14
N HIS A 80 -9.20 5.72 -3.37
CA HIS A 80 -8.48 5.98 -2.14
C HIS A 80 -9.50 6.50 -1.13
N GLU A 81 -9.24 6.26 0.14
CA GLU A 81 -10.16 6.63 1.23
C GLU A 81 -9.37 7.07 2.44
N GLY A 82 -9.99 7.90 3.27
CA GLY A 82 -9.45 8.27 4.56
C GLY A 82 -8.46 9.41 4.57
N TYR A 83 -8.23 10.06 3.43
CA TYR A 83 -7.20 11.09 3.35
C TYR A 83 -7.49 12.27 4.30
N ASN A 84 -8.73 12.71 4.37
CA ASN A 84 -9.04 13.89 5.17
C ASN A 84 -8.84 13.67 6.66
N SER A 85 -9.28 12.53 7.18
CA SER A 85 -9.11 12.24 8.59
C SER A 85 -7.66 11.87 8.91
N ALA A 86 -6.99 11.27 7.94
CA ALA A 86 -5.57 10.89 8.06
C ALA A 86 -5.28 10.02 9.28
N ARG A 87 -6.19 9.09 9.58
CA ARG A 87 -5.97 8.11 10.62
C ARG A 87 -5.70 6.73 10.02
N TRP A 88 -6.33 6.47 8.88
CA TRP A 88 -6.15 5.23 8.13
C TRP A 88 -6.45 5.57 6.68
N ILE A 89 -5.40 5.72 5.87
CA ILE A 89 -5.56 5.99 4.45
C ILE A 89 -5.40 4.68 3.69
N LEU A 90 -6.34 4.41 2.79
CA LEU A 90 -6.31 3.23 1.95
C LEU A 90 -6.14 3.68 0.51
N ILE A 91 -5.21 3.05 -0.21
CA ILE A 91 -5.01 3.30 -1.64
C ILE A 91 -5.07 1.96 -2.35
N ASP A 92 -6.05 1.81 -3.23
CA ASP A 92 -6.33 0.55 -3.90
C ASP A 92 -5.84 0.58 -5.34
N TYR A 93 -4.83 -0.23 -5.65
CA TYR A 93 -4.30 -0.36 -7.01
C TYR A 93 -4.72 -1.68 -7.66
N GLY A 94 -5.66 -2.38 -7.06
CA GLY A 94 -6.15 -3.64 -7.60
C GLY A 94 -5.37 -4.84 -7.11
N ASP A 95 -4.15 -5.00 -7.62
CA ASP A 95 -3.28 -6.08 -7.16
C ASP A 95 -2.69 -5.82 -5.78
N ILE A 96 -2.49 -4.56 -5.46
CA ILE A 96 -1.87 -4.16 -4.20
C ILE A 96 -2.75 -3.11 -3.55
N ILE A 97 -3.06 -3.32 -2.28
CA ILE A 97 -3.80 -2.34 -1.50
C ILE A 97 -2.87 -1.83 -0.41
N VAL A 98 -2.67 -0.51 -0.39
CA VAL A 98 -1.77 0.13 0.57
C VAL A 98 -2.58 0.67 1.72
N HIS A 99 -2.16 0.34 2.94
CA HIS A 99 -2.79 0.80 4.17
C HIS A 99 -1.78 1.62 4.96
N ILE A 100 -2.10 2.88 5.21
CA ILE A 100 -1.22 3.79 5.92
C ILE A 100 -1.94 4.24 7.19
N PHE A 101 -1.43 3.85 8.35
CA PHE A 101 -2.07 4.13 9.62
C PHE A 101 -1.33 5.21 10.41
N TYR A 102 -2.10 5.98 11.15
CA TYR A 102 -1.50 6.79 12.20
C TYR A 102 -0.96 5.81 13.24
N GLU A 103 0.28 6.02 13.63
CA GLU A 103 1.01 5.06 14.46
C GLU A 103 0.24 4.60 15.69
N GLU A 104 -0.42 5.53 16.38
CA GLU A 104 -1.17 5.21 17.59
C GLU A 104 -2.40 4.35 17.32
N ASP A 105 -2.92 4.36 16.11
CA ASP A 105 -4.14 3.65 15.76
C ASP A 105 -3.91 2.28 15.14
N ARG A 106 -2.66 1.97 14.78
CA ARG A 106 -2.39 0.76 14.03
C ARG A 106 -2.79 -0.51 14.76
N GLU A 107 -2.47 -0.59 16.04
CA GLU A 107 -2.84 -1.76 16.82
C GLU A 107 -4.34 -1.88 16.97
N PHE A 108 -5.01 -0.75 17.06
CA PHE A 108 -6.45 -0.75 17.20
C PHE A 108 -7.14 -1.42 16.03
N TYR A 109 -6.71 -1.11 14.82
CA TYR A 109 -7.31 -1.70 13.63
C TYR A 109 -6.81 -3.11 13.37
N ASN A 110 -5.54 -3.33 13.66
CA ASN A 110 -4.91 -4.66 13.66
C ASN A 110 -5.19 -5.50 12.40
N LEU A 111 -4.96 -4.91 11.24
CA LEU A 111 -5.17 -5.61 9.97
C LEU A 111 -4.29 -6.85 9.84
N GLU A 112 -3.07 -6.76 10.40
CA GLU A 112 -2.15 -7.88 10.33
C GLU A 112 -2.72 -9.14 10.96
N ARG A 113 -3.53 -8.97 12.00
CA ARG A 113 -4.15 -10.11 12.66
C ARG A 113 -5.22 -10.76 11.80
N LEU A 114 -5.96 -9.95 11.06
CA LEU A 114 -6.98 -10.47 10.16
C LEU A 114 -6.36 -11.34 9.07
N TRP A 115 -5.13 -11.03 8.69
CA TRP A 115 -4.45 -11.73 7.60
C TRP A 115 -3.22 -12.49 8.09
N GLN A 116 -3.26 -12.98 9.33
CA GLN A 116 -2.10 -13.64 9.93
C GLN A 116 -1.69 -14.91 9.18
N ASP A 117 -2.60 -15.51 8.42
CA ASP A 117 -2.27 -16.68 7.62
C ASP A 117 -1.61 -16.32 6.30
N GLY A 118 -1.50 -15.04 5.98
CA GLY A 118 -0.80 -14.61 4.79
C GLY A 118 0.70 -14.72 4.97
N LYS A 119 1.41 -14.73 3.86
CA LYS A 119 2.86 -14.88 3.86
C LYS A 119 3.53 -13.53 3.98
N SER A 120 4.47 -13.42 4.91
CA SER A 120 5.27 -12.20 5.04
C SER A 120 6.29 -12.14 3.91
N VAL A 121 6.50 -10.94 3.40
CA VAL A 121 7.45 -10.70 2.34
C VAL A 121 8.59 -9.86 2.88
N ASN A 122 9.82 -10.27 2.62
CA ASN A 122 10.98 -9.51 3.08
C ASN A 122 11.13 -8.21 2.32
N ILE A 123 11.42 -7.15 3.06
CA ILE A 123 11.62 -5.82 2.48
C ILE A 123 13.08 -5.47 2.68
N LYS A 124 13.82 -5.40 1.59
CA LYS A 124 15.27 -5.26 1.66
C LYS A 124 15.75 -3.90 2.10
N ASP A 125 14.98 -2.87 1.79
CA ASP A 125 15.43 -1.50 2.01
C ASP A 125 14.85 -0.86 3.26
N GLU A 126 14.29 -1.65 4.13
CA GLU A 126 13.69 -1.14 5.33
C GLU A 126 14.69 -0.75 6.45
#